data_8335ff10c7bb682b3e1621abf125aec0
#
_entry.id   8335ff10c7bb682b3e1621abf125aec0
#
_cell.length_a   1.000
_cell.length_b   1.000
_cell.length_c   1.000
_cell.angle_alpha   90.00
_cell.angle_beta   90.00
_cell.angle_gamma   90.00
#
_symmetry.space_group_name_H-M   'P 1'
#
loop_
_entity.id
_entity.type
_entity.pdbx_description
1 polymer ?
#
loop_
_entity_poly.entity_id
_entity_poly.type
_entity_poly.pdbx_seq_one_letter_code
_entity_poly.pdbx_strand_id
1 'polypeptide(L)'
;MVWYNDLRNPRLFTPAERDWTSRRLLDLRAQLASPAPKGVPRRTKKSSLIIGTWNIRDFDNNKFRHGPRRRESLFYIAEILSAFDICALQEINEDLTPLKDVIRLMGPDWDFISTDVTVGSSGNRERMAFVYDKRKVRFRHVAGEIVLPKHALLPGEQQFARTPFLVSFQSGWFRFSLCTVHIYFGEESKGSEGYQRRVQEIEYLAKEMADRAERENENYILLGDFNIKNPIDETMQALTKAGFQLPPEQHASNMLGDAYYDQIAFRTRADELTFLSSGAFEWTQNLFRPEHYEHYAPALPARHRELSEDGTPKDKGKDKD
;
A
#
# COMPACT_ATOMS: atom_id res chain seq x y z
N MET A 1 -16.64 11.15 3.15
CA MET A 1 -17.55 10.07 3.61
C MET A 1 -17.83 9.20 2.39
N VAL A 2 -17.64 7.89 2.51
CA VAL A 2 -17.89 6.95 1.41
C VAL A 2 -19.37 6.97 1.00
N TRP A 3 -19.64 6.89 -0.29
CA TRP A 3 -20.97 6.91 -0.86
C TRP A 3 -21.51 5.50 -1.07
N TYR A 4 -22.63 5.19 -0.41
CA TYR A 4 -23.22 3.84 -0.41
C TYR A 4 -24.43 3.68 -1.33
N ASN A 5 -24.69 4.65 -2.22
CA ASN A 5 -25.87 4.61 -3.10
C ASN A 5 -25.90 3.36 -3.98
N ASP A 6 -24.74 2.90 -4.43
CA ASP A 6 -24.60 1.70 -5.27
C ASP A 6 -25.08 0.42 -4.57
N LEU A 7 -25.00 0.34 -3.22
CA LEU A 7 -25.52 -0.81 -2.46
C LEU A 7 -27.04 -0.98 -2.62
N ARG A 8 -27.76 0.12 -2.92
CA ARG A 8 -29.21 0.09 -3.14
C ARG A 8 -29.59 -0.29 -4.57
N ASN A 9 -28.62 -0.34 -5.48
CA ASN A 9 -28.89 -0.65 -6.89
C ASN A 9 -29.07 -2.16 -7.07
N PRO A 10 -30.30 -2.63 -7.43
CA PRO A 10 -30.57 -4.06 -7.55
C PRO A 10 -29.88 -4.72 -8.75
N ARG A 11 -29.32 -3.93 -9.68
CA ARG A 11 -28.49 -4.44 -10.78
C ARG A 11 -27.07 -4.79 -10.33
N LEU A 12 -26.63 -4.25 -9.20
CA LEU A 12 -25.28 -4.40 -8.68
C LEU A 12 -25.21 -5.35 -7.48
N PHE A 13 -26.27 -5.39 -6.66
CA PHE A 13 -26.34 -6.18 -5.43
C PHE A 13 -27.72 -6.81 -5.27
N THR A 14 -27.74 -8.10 -5.03
CA THR A 14 -28.95 -8.76 -4.52
C THR A 14 -29.25 -8.30 -3.09
N PRO A 15 -30.47 -8.48 -2.58
CA PRO A 15 -30.79 -8.17 -1.19
C PRO A 15 -29.84 -8.86 -0.18
N ALA A 16 -29.50 -10.13 -0.41
CA ALA A 16 -28.58 -10.88 0.47
C ALA A 16 -27.16 -10.32 0.44
N GLU A 17 -26.61 -10.03 -0.74
CA GLU A 17 -25.28 -9.40 -0.87
C GLU A 17 -25.23 -8.02 -0.24
N ARG A 18 -26.29 -7.21 -0.43
CA ARG A 18 -26.39 -5.90 0.21
C ARG A 18 -26.37 -5.99 1.73
N ASP A 19 -27.17 -6.89 2.30
CA ASP A 19 -27.26 -7.07 3.75
C ASP A 19 -25.96 -7.61 4.33
N TRP A 20 -25.29 -8.50 3.62
CA TRP A 20 -23.95 -8.99 3.98
C TRP A 20 -22.93 -7.87 3.96
N THR A 21 -22.81 -7.18 2.84
CA THR A 21 -21.84 -6.09 2.66
C THR A 21 -22.05 -4.99 3.70
N SER A 22 -23.32 -4.64 3.97
CA SER A 22 -23.63 -3.60 4.96
C SER A 22 -23.16 -3.98 6.37
N ARG A 23 -23.37 -5.23 6.79
CA ARG A 23 -22.88 -5.72 8.09
C ARG A 23 -21.35 -5.68 8.16
N ARG A 24 -20.66 -6.19 7.13
CA ARG A 24 -19.19 -6.15 7.10
C ARG A 24 -18.64 -4.72 7.10
N LEU A 25 -19.29 -3.79 6.43
CA LEU A 25 -18.92 -2.37 6.48
C LEU A 25 -19.11 -1.77 7.88
N LEU A 26 -20.15 -2.14 8.61
CA LEU A 26 -20.33 -1.68 10.00
C LEU A 26 -19.23 -2.23 10.90
N ASP A 27 -18.88 -3.51 10.78
CA ASP A 27 -17.81 -4.12 11.55
C ASP A 27 -16.44 -3.48 11.22
N LEU A 28 -16.15 -3.27 9.95
CA LEU A 28 -14.94 -2.59 9.48
C LEU A 28 -14.84 -1.16 10.04
N ARG A 29 -15.94 -0.41 10.00
CA ARG A 29 -15.97 0.96 10.54
C ARG A 29 -15.79 0.99 12.05
N ALA A 30 -16.37 0.03 12.77
CA ALA A 30 -16.15 -0.12 14.19
C ALA A 30 -14.68 -0.40 14.51
N GLN A 31 -14.04 -1.27 13.73
CA GLN A 31 -12.61 -1.56 13.85
C GLN A 31 -11.76 -0.32 13.54
N LEU A 32 -12.01 0.37 12.42
CA LEU A 32 -11.29 1.59 12.05
C LEU A 32 -11.39 2.68 13.14
N ALA A 33 -12.53 2.76 13.82
CA ALA A 33 -12.77 3.71 14.91
C ALA A 33 -12.20 3.27 16.28
N SER A 34 -11.68 2.05 16.38
CA SER A 34 -11.07 1.55 17.62
C SER A 34 -9.77 2.31 17.93
N PRO A 35 -9.35 2.38 19.21
CA PRO A 35 -8.04 2.92 19.55
C PRO A 35 -6.89 2.17 18.88
N ALA A 36 -5.79 2.87 18.60
CA ALA A 36 -4.55 2.24 18.14
C ALA A 36 -4.06 1.19 19.17
N PRO A 37 -3.41 0.10 18.74
CA PRO A 37 -3.02 -0.21 17.37
C PRO A 37 -4.11 -0.92 16.52
N LYS A 38 -5.27 -1.26 17.10
CA LYS A 38 -6.33 -2.03 16.40
C LYS A 38 -7.06 -1.23 15.32
N GLY A 39 -7.18 0.08 15.49
CA GLY A 39 -7.83 0.99 14.56
C GLY A 39 -6.87 2.02 14.00
N VAL A 40 -7.43 2.97 13.23
CA VAL A 40 -6.68 4.09 12.66
C VAL A 40 -7.02 5.36 13.47
N PRO A 41 -6.03 6.19 13.84
CA PRO A 41 -6.29 7.44 14.55
C PRO A 41 -7.35 8.29 13.84
N ARG A 42 -8.19 8.97 14.62
CA ARG A 42 -9.23 9.82 14.04
C ARG A 42 -8.62 10.99 13.28
N ARG A 43 -9.01 11.12 12.02
CA ARG A 43 -8.60 12.26 11.19
C ARG A 43 -9.02 13.59 11.79
N THR A 44 -8.13 14.56 11.75
CA THR A 44 -8.37 15.94 12.18
C THR A 44 -8.32 16.90 11.00
N LYS A 45 -8.92 18.07 11.13
CA LYS A 45 -8.87 19.07 10.05
C LYS A 45 -7.50 19.72 9.88
N LYS A 46 -6.74 19.94 10.97
CA LYS A 46 -5.51 20.76 10.97
C LYS A 46 -4.36 20.22 11.84
N SER A 47 -4.65 19.46 12.90
CA SER A 47 -3.67 19.17 13.95
C SER A 47 -2.81 17.93 13.72
N SER A 48 -3.17 17.04 12.82
CA SER A 48 -2.41 15.83 12.52
C SER A 48 -2.55 15.47 11.06
N LEU A 49 -1.59 14.72 10.53
CA LEU A 49 -1.59 14.14 9.19
C LEU A 49 -1.43 12.64 9.32
N ILE A 50 -2.36 11.88 8.74
CA ILE A 50 -2.33 10.41 8.75
C ILE A 50 -1.88 9.95 7.38
N ILE A 51 -0.66 9.41 7.33
CA ILE A 51 -0.03 8.87 6.12
C ILE A 51 -0.11 7.36 6.18
N GLY A 52 -0.51 6.71 5.08
CA GLY A 52 -0.54 5.27 4.94
C GLY A 52 0.25 4.78 3.73
N THR A 53 0.61 3.51 3.76
CA THR A 53 1.06 2.76 2.58
C THR A 53 0.39 1.39 2.57
N TRP A 54 0.07 0.88 1.39
CA TRP A 54 -0.61 -0.39 1.23
C TRP A 54 -0.25 -1.04 -0.10
N ASN A 55 0.47 -2.14 -0.07
CA ASN A 55 0.51 -3.05 -1.22
C ASN A 55 -0.87 -3.72 -1.30
N ILE A 56 -1.70 -3.26 -2.25
CA ILE A 56 -3.09 -3.71 -2.40
C ILE A 56 -3.20 -5.06 -3.13
N ARG A 57 -2.08 -5.61 -3.55
CA ARG A 57 -1.90 -6.89 -4.21
C ARG A 57 -2.78 -7.07 -5.45
N ASP A 58 -2.18 -6.92 -6.62
CA ASP A 58 -2.82 -7.19 -7.93
C ASP A 58 -4.19 -6.49 -8.10
N PHE A 59 -4.22 -5.17 -8.04
CA PHE A 59 -5.44 -4.38 -8.08
C PHE A 59 -5.70 -3.79 -9.48
N ASP A 60 -6.56 -4.34 -10.32
CA ASP A 60 -7.34 -5.57 -10.23
C ASP A 60 -7.33 -6.23 -11.61
N ASN A 61 -6.63 -7.35 -11.81
CA ASN A 61 -6.56 -7.97 -13.13
C ASN A 61 -6.73 -9.49 -13.19
N ASN A 62 -7.02 -10.17 -12.16
CA ASN A 62 -7.14 -11.63 -12.18
C ASN A 62 -5.82 -12.40 -12.50
N LYS A 63 -4.65 -11.83 -12.18
CA LYS A 63 -3.32 -12.46 -12.37
C LYS A 63 -3.25 -13.85 -11.72
N PHE A 64 -3.85 -13.99 -10.54
CA PHE A 64 -3.88 -15.25 -9.80
C PHE A 64 -5.09 -16.14 -10.15
N ARG A 65 -5.85 -15.83 -11.19
CA ARG A 65 -7.00 -16.60 -11.67
C ARG A 65 -8.10 -16.84 -10.64
N HIS A 66 -8.20 -15.97 -9.62
CA HIS A 66 -9.29 -16.00 -8.63
C HIS A 66 -10.55 -15.25 -9.10
N GLY A 67 -10.48 -14.61 -10.23
CA GLY A 67 -11.47 -13.69 -10.74
C GLY A 67 -11.18 -12.24 -10.31
N PRO A 68 -11.88 -11.27 -10.91
CA PRO A 68 -11.77 -9.88 -10.50
C PRO A 68 -12.28 -9.72 -9.08
N ARG A 69 -11.86 -8.63 -8.42
CA ARG A 69 -12.36 -8.32 -7.08
C ARG A 69 -13.87 -8.14 -7.07
N ARG A 70 -14.48 -8.68 -6.04
CA ARG A 70 -15.90 -8.50 -5.83
C ARG A 70 -16.24 -7.02 -5.59
N ARG A 71 -17.42 -6.59 -6.00
CA ARG A 71 -17.86 -5.19 -5.83
C ARG A 71 -17.81 -4.71 -4.39
N GLU A 72 -18.13 -5.57 -3.44
CA GLU A 72 -18.04 -5.26 -2.01
C GLU A 72 -16.62 -4.90 -1.58
N SER A 73 -15.59 -5.52 -2.17
CA SER A 73 -14.20 -5.20 -1.88
C SER A 73 -13.86 -3.75 -2.18
N LEU A 74 -14.46 -3.16 -3.23
CA LEU A 74 -14.24 -1.74 -3.56
C LEU A 74 -14.76 -0.81 -2.46
N PHE A 75 -15.87 -1.17 -1.80
CA PHE A 75 -16.38 -0.42 -0.64
C PHE A 75 -15.47 -0.56 0.58
N TYR A 76 -14.95 -1.78 0.84
CA TYR A 76 -14.02 -2.01 1.94
C TYR A 76 -12.72 -1.23 1.73
N ILE A 77 -12.18 -1.23 0.52
CA ILE A 77 -11.00 -0.45 0.14
C ILE A 77 -11.27 1.06 0.31
N ALA A 78 -12.42 1.54 -0.15
CA ALA A 78 -12.80 2.94 0.00
C ALA A 78 -12.92 3.37 1.47
N GLU A 79 -13.49 2.53 2.35
CA GLU A 79 -13.56 2.79 3.80
C GLU A 79 -12.16 2.84 4.43
N ILE A 80 -11.31 1.86 4.14
CA ILE A 80 -9.94 1.82 4.67
C ILE A 80 -9.17 3.05 4.22
N LEU A 81 -9.14 3.36 2.92
CA LEU A 81 -8.43 4.51 2.39
C LEU A 81 -8.95 5.83 2.95
N SER A 82 -10.27 5.96 3.19
CA SER A 82 -10.86 7.17 3.75
C SER A 82 -10.49 7.45 5.21
N ALA A 83 -9.89 6.47 5.90
CA ALA A 83 -9.35 6.67 7.25
C ALA A 83 -8.00 7.41 7.25
N PHE A 84 -7.29 7.46 6.13
CA PHE A 84 -6.04 8.19 5.96
C PHE A 84 -6.27 9.57 5.34
N ASP A 85 -5.31 10.47 5.46
CA ASP A 85 -5.32 11.75 4.74
C ASP A 85 -4.66 11.62 3.37
N ILE A 86 -3.66 10.75 3.30
CA ILE A 86 -2.95 10.32 2.09
C ILE A 86 -2.44 8.89 2.27
N CYS A 87 -2.59 8.08 1.23
CA CYS A 87 -2.11 6.70 1.21
C CYS A 87 -1.39 6.40 -0.10
N ALA A 88 -0.19 5.82 0.01
CA ALA A 88 0.52 5.25 -1.13
C ALA A 88 0.01 3.84 -1.41
N LEU A 89 -0.22 3.53 -2.68
CA LEU A 89 -0.67 2.21 -3.13
C LEU A 89 0.37 1.60 -4.07
N GLN A 90 0.66 0.33 -3.90
CA GLN A 90 1.49 -0.48 -4.77
C GLN A 90 0.65 -1.60 -5.40
N GLU A 91 1.15 -2.21 -6.46
CA GLU A 91 0.49 -3.25 -7.24
C GLU A 91 -0.86 -2.84 -7.84
N ILE A 92 -0.97 -1.60 -8.31
CA ILE A 92 -2.08 -1.18 -9.15
C ILE A 92 -1.79 -1.63 -10.57
N ASN A 93 -2.74 -2.29 -11.20
CA ASN A 93 -2.57 -2.80 -12.55
C ASN A 93 -2.73 -1.71 -13.62
N GLU A 94 -2.52 -2.13 -14.86
CA GLU A 94 -2.60 -1.27 -16.03
C GLU A 94 -3.97 -0.59 -16.17
N ASP A 95 -5.06 -1.34 -15.91
CA ASP A 95 -6.42 -0.79 -15.91
C ASP A 95 -6.70 -0.04 -14.60
N LEU A 96 -6.87 1.26 -14.71
CA LEU A 96 -7.20 2.14 -13.58
C LEU A 96 -8.69 2.18 -13.24
N THR A 97 -9.55 1.45 -13.95
CA THR A 97 -11.00 1.47 -13.71
C THR A 97 -11.36 1.11 -12.26
N PRO A 98 -10.79 0.04 -11.65
CA PRO A 98 -11.08 -0.29 -10.26
C PRO A 98 -10.66 0.81 -9.27
N LEU A 99 -9.50 1.45 -9.49
CA LEU A 99 -9.07 2.57 -8.66
C LEU A 99 -10.00 3.78 -8.81
N LYS A 100 -10.40 4.12 -10.04
CA LYS A 100 -11.36 5.20 -10.32
C LYS A 100 -12.71 4.92 -9.65
N ASP A 101 -13.16 3.67 -9.63
CA ASP A 101 -14.39 3.28 -8.92
C ASP A 101 -14.26 3.48 -7.41
N VAL A 102 -13.12 3.11 -6.80
CA VAL A 102 -12.85 3.38 -5.38
C VAL A 102 -12.88 4.89 -5.11
N ILE A 103 -12.20 5.70 -5.92
CA ILE A 103 -12.18 7.16 -5.75
C ILE A 103 -13.61 7.74 -5.88
N ARG A 104 -14.40 7.27 -6.85
CA ARG A 104 -15.80 7.66 -7.00
C ARG A 104 -16.62 7.35 -5.74
N LEU A 105 -16.42 6.19 -5.13
CA LEU A 105 -17.06 5.80 -3.87
C LEU A 105 -16.62 6.69 -2.69
N MET A 106 -15.37 7.13 -2.67
CA MET A 106 -14.85 8.04 -1.64
C MET A 106 -15.39 9.46 -1.78
N GLY A 107 -15.83 9.84 -2.99
CA GLY A 107 -16.49 11.12 -3.28
C GLY A 107 -15.55 12.18 -3.85
N PRO A 108 -16.08 13.38 -4.21
CA PRO A 108 -15.41 14.37 -5.05
C PRO A 108 -14.22 15.07 -4.38
N ASP A 109 -14.09 14.94 -3.07
CA ASP A 109 -12.97 15.52 -2.31
C ASP A 109 -11.67 14.70 -2.43
N TRP A 110 -11.79 13.48 -2.96
CA TRP A 110 -10.65 12.58 -3.14
C TRP A 110 -10.11 12.63 -4.55
N ASP A 111 -8.81 12.40 -4.65
CA ASP A 111 -8.10 12.33 -5.92
C ASP A 111 -6.94 11.35 -5.81
N PHE A 112 -6.34 11.03 -6.96
CA PHE A 112 -5.14 10.21 -7.01
C PHE A 112 -4.16 10.70 -8.08
N ILE A 113 -2.88 10.39 -7.85
CA ILE A 113 -1.79 10.59 -8.83
C ILE A 113 -1.08 9.26 -8.96
N SER A 114 -0.90 8.77 -10.19
CA SER A 114 -0.25 7.47 -10.46
C SER A 114 0.92 7.59 -11.42
N THR A 115 1.83 6.62 -11.35
CA THR A 115 2.88 6.40 -12.36
C THR A 115 2.28 5.96 -13.69
N ASP A 116 3.11 5.90 -14.71
CA ASP A 116 2.87 5.06 -15.86
C ASP A 116 3.10 3.58 -15.52
N VAL A 117 2.82 2.68 -16.46
CA VAL A 117 3.03 1.24 -16.30
C VAL A 117 4.53 0.94 -16.33
N THR A 118 5.04 0.28 -15.30
CA THR A 118 6.42 -0.19 -15.32
C THR A 118 6.57 -1.36 -16.30
N VAL A 119 7.24 -1.11 -17.41
CA VAL A 119 7.50 -2.10 -18.44
C VAL A 119 8.88 -2.73 -18.22
N GLY A 120 8.95 -4.05 -18.18
CA GLY A 120 10.21 -4.80 -18.01
C GLY A 120 9.98 -6.15 -17.35
N SER A 121 10.99 -7.01 -17.38
CA SER A 121 10.92 -8.39 -16.85
C SER A 121 10.64 -8.46 -15.35
N SER A 122 10.95 -7.41 -14.58
CA SER A 122 10.73 -7.34 -13.13
C SER A 122 9.62 -6.36 -12.74
N GLY A 123 9.07 -5.59 -13.69
CA GLY A 123 8.09 -4.51 -13.41
C GLY A 123 6.66 -4.98 -13.26
N ASN A 124 6.35 -6.20 -13.66
CA ASN A 124 5.03 -6.86 -13.56
C ASN A 124 3.85 -6.08 -14.18
N ARG A 125 4.10 -5.04 -14.97
CA ARG A 125 3.09 -4.11 -15.52
C ARG A 125 2.27 -3.42 -14.42
N GLU A 126 2.90 -3.12 -13.31
CA GLU A 126 2.29 -2.49 -12.16
C GLU A 126 2.47 -0.97 -12.19
N ARG A 127 1.57 -0.28 -11.50
CA ARG A 127 1.63 1.15 -11.18
C ARG A 127 1.71 1.35 -9.68
N MET A 128 2.23 2.50 -9.28
CA MET A 128 2.09 3.03 -7.94
C MET A 128 1.23 4.29 -7.97
N ALA A 129 0.49 4.57 -6.89
CA ALA A 129 -0.31 5.77 -6.80
C ALA A 129 -0.34 6.34 -5.38
N PHE A 130 -0.63 7.63 -5.29
CA PHE A 130 -1.04 8.29 -4.06
C PHE A 130 -2.53 8.64 -4.15
N VAL A 131 -3.32 8.19 -3.17
CA VAL A 131 -4.72 8.57 -2.98
C VAL A 131 -4.78 9.56 -1.83
N TYR A 132 -5.41 10.72 -1.99
CA TYR A 132 -5.38 11.79 -0.99
C TYR A 132 -6.67 12.61 -0.92
N ASP A 133 -6.98 13.16 0.25
CA ASP A 133 -8.08 14.10 0.48
C ASP A 133 -7.66 15.53 0.13
N LYS A 134 -8.18 16.07 -0.98
CA LYS A 134 -7.85 17.43 -1.49
C LYS A 134 -8.18 18.55 -0.51
N ARG A 135 -9.07 18.33 0.44
CA ARG A 135 -9.41 19.33 1.46
C ARG A 135 -8.30 19.52 2.50
N LYS A 136 -7.41 18.54 2.61
CA LYS A 136 -6.35 18.52 3.61
C LYS A 136 -4.95 18.44 3.03
N VAL A 137 -4.80 17.69 1.95
CA VAL A 137 -3.52 17.47 1.27
C VAL A 137 -3.59 18.08 -0.12
N ARG A 138 -2.71 19.03 -0.40
CA ARG A 138 -2.62 19.70 -1.70
C ARG A 138 -1.41 19.19 -2.47
N PHE A 139 -1.62 18.80 -3.70
CA PHE A 139 -0.55 18.51 -4.66
C PHE A 139 0.22 19.78 -5.02
N ARG A 140 1.55 19.74 -4.96
CA ARG A 140 2.43 20.89 -5.26
C ARG A 140 2.92 20.94 -6.71
N HIS A 141 2.31 20.19 -7.60
CA HIS A 141 2.62 20.13 -9.04
C HIS A 141 4.03 19.63 -9.36
N VAL A 142 4.64 18.86 -8.46
CA VAL A 142 5.88 18.12 -8.67
C VAL A 142 5.57 16.63 -8.53
N ALA A 143 5.74 15.89 -9.62
CA ALA A 143 5.63 14.45 -9.66
C ALA A 143 6.62 13.89 -10.68
N GLY A 144 7.27 12.77 -10.37
CA GLY A 144 8.24 12.17 -11.27
C GLY A 144 8.71 10.81 -10.79
N GLU A 145 9.23 10.04 -11.71
CA GLU A 145 9.83 8.75 -11.45
C GLU A 145 11.35 8.91 -11.24
N ILE A 146 11.89 8.14 -10.29
CA ILE A 146 13.32 8.17 -9.97
C ILE A 146 14.03 7.07 -10.77
N VAL A 147 14.85 7.48 -11.72
CA VAL A 147 15.65 6.57 -12.54
C VAL A 147 17.14 6.67 -12.17
N LEU A 148 17.84 5.55 -12.23
CA LEU A 148 19.27 5.49 -12.01
C LEU A 148 20.01 6.10 -13.19
N PRO A 149 20.94 7.04 -12.97
CA PRO A 149 21.82 7.52 -14.04
C PRO A 149 22.77 6.39 -14.50
N LYS A 150 23.27 6.48 -15.73
CA LYS A 150 24.10 5.42 -16.33
C LYS A 150 25.30 4.96 -15.47
N HIS A 151 25.89 5.88 -14.71
CA HIS A 151 27.05 5.59 -13.85
C HIS A 151 26.68 4.94 -12.50
N ALA A 152 25.40 4.83 -12.18
CA ALA A 152 24.88 4.31 -10.91
C ALA A 152 23.86 3.17 -11.13
N LEU A 153 23.88 2.54 -12.29
CA LEU A 153 23.06 1.36 -12.55
C LEU A 153 23.43 0.22 -11.59
N LEU A 154 22.45 -0.58 -11.26
CA LEU A 154 22.63 -1.79 -10.46
C LEU A 154 23.45 -2.83 -11.24
N PRO A 155 24.00 -3.86 -10.59
CA PRO A 155 24.75 -4.92 -11.25
C PRO A 155 24.01 -5.48 -12.47
N GLY A 156 24.73 -5.71 -13.57
CA GLY A 156 24.14 -6.09 -14.85
C GLY A 156 23.45 -4.95 -15.61
N GLU A 157 23.86 -3.70 -15.35
CA GLU A 157 23.30 -2.49 -15.99
C GLU A 157 21.79 -2.31 -15.78
N GLN A 158 21.28 -2.73 -14.63
CA GLN A 158 19.85 -2.75 -14.37
C GLN A 158 19.37 -1.46 -13.70
N GLN A 159 18.15 -1.06 -14.02
CA GLN A 159 17.35 -0.07 -13.31
C GLN A 159 16.66 -0.69 -12.08
N PHE A 160 15.98 0.12 -11.28
CA PHE A 160 15.04 -0.36 -10.30
C PHE A 160 14.07 -1.38 -10.94
N ALA A 161 13.71 -2.40 -10.19
CA ALA A 161 12.71 -3.36 -10.66
C ALA A 161 11.36 -2.68 -10.96
N ARG A 162 10.99 -1.74 -10.10
CA ARG A 162 9.88 -0.80 -10.30
C ARG A 162 10.37 0.59 -9.97
N THR A 163 10.13 1.52 -10.86
CA THR A 163 10.65 2.88 -10.74
C THR A 163 10.02 3.60 -9.56
N PRO A 164 10.77 4.03 -8.52
CA PRO A 164 10.21 4.77 -7.39
C PRO A 164 9.49 6.03 -7.83
N PHE A 165 8.38 6.36 -7.18
CA PHE A 165 7.51 7.47 -7.55
C PHE A 165 7.52 8.57 -6.51
N LEU A 166 8.05 9.72 -6.87
CA LEU A 166 8.17 10.92 -6.05
C LEU A 166 7.06 11.92 -6.38
N VAL A 167 6.34 12.37 -5.35
CA VAL A 167 5.31 13.41 -5.49
C VAL A 167 5.39 14.38 -4.31
N SER A 168 5.36 15.69 -4.60
CA SER A 168 5.38 16.72 -3.56
C SER A 168 3.99 17.18 -3.17
N PHE A 169 3.76 17.26 -1.87
CA PHE A 169 2.50 17.63 -1.25
C PHE A 169 2.67 18.72 -0.19
N GLN A 170 1.54 19.28 0.23
CA GLN A 170 1.45 20.23 1.35
C GLN A 170 0.18 19.98 2.16
N SER A 171 0.31 19.96 3.49
CA SER A 171 -0.82 19.93 4.41
C SER A 171 -0.64 21.05 5.45
N GLY A 172 -1.51 22.05 5.42
CA GLY A 172 -1.28 23.27 6.21
C GLY A 172 0.04 23.94 5.82
N TRP A 173 0.91 24.13 6.80
CA TRP A 173 2.27 24.68 6.61
C TRP A 173 3.31 23.62 6.28
N PHE A 174 3.03 22.35 6.55
CA PHE A 174 3.96 21.24 6.33
C PHE A 174 4.06 20.93 4.84
N ARG A 175 5.24 21.14 4.27
CA ARG A 175 5.61 20.78 2.89
C ARG A 175 6.44 19.52 2.94
N PHE A 176 6.14 18.57 2.10
CA PHE A 176 6.84 17.29 2.08
C PHE A 176 6.76 16.62 0.71
N SER A 177 7.76 15.83 0.42
CA SER A 177 7.81 14.96 -0.75
C SER A 177 7.71 13.51 -0.30
N LEU A 178 6.75 12.78 -0.85
CA LEU A 178 6.58 11.34 -0.66
C LEU A 178 7.21 10.61 -1.82
N CYS A 179 8.08 9.66 -1.53
CA CYS A 179 8.60 8.73 -2.53
C CYS A 179 8.11 7.32 -2.20
N THR A 180 7.18 6.79 -3.02
CA THR A 180 6.69 5.43 -2.84
C THR A 180 7.46 4.44 -3.67
N VAL A 181 7.59 3.23 -3.11
CA VAL A 181 8.38 2.14 -3.67
C VAL A 181 7.63 0.82 -3.66
N HIS A 182 8.01 -0.04 -4.59
CA HIS A 182 7.80 -1.48 -4.52
C HIS A 182 9.13 -2.14 -4.94
N ILE A 183 9.98 -2.37 -3.96
CA ILE A 183 11.35 -2.85 -4.12
C ILE A 183 11.36 -4.31 -4.60
N TYR A 184 12.40 -4.69 -5.32
CA TYR A 184 12.59 -6.05 -5.80
C TYR A 184 12.59 -7.07 -4.65
N PHE A 185 11.72 -8.10 -4.73
CA PHE A 185 11.69 -9.16 -3.71
C PHE A 185 12.91 -10.06 -3.82
N GLY A 186 13.17 -10.62 -5.01
CA GLY A 186 14.23 -11.59 -5.24
C GLY A 186 14.08 -12.84 -4.38
N GLU A 187 15.19 -13.23 -3.74
CA GLU A 187 15.27 -14.39 -2.87
C GLU A 187 15.43 -13.98 -1.39
N GLU A 188 15.13 -14.88 -0.48
CA GLU A 188 15.25 -14.62 0.97
C GLU A 188 16.68 -14.83 1.51
N SER A 189 17.48 -15.66 0.86
CA SER A 189 18.85 -15.96 1.29
C SER A 189 19.73 -14.71 1.20
N LYS A 190 20.33 -14.30 2.32
CA LYS A 190 21.19 -13.11 2.42
C LYS A 190 22.38 -13.10 1.46
N GLY A 191 22.87 -14.28 1.06
CA GLY A 191 23.98 -14.43 0.11
C GLY A 191 23.55 -14.46 -1.36
N SER A 192 22.25 -14.45 -1.67
CA SER A 192 21.77 -14.51 -3.05
C SER A 192 21.91 -13.17 -3.78
N GLU A 193 22.03 -13.22 -5.09
CA GLU A 193 22.06 -12.01 -5.93
C GLU A 193 20.77 -11.19 -5.80
N GLY A 194 19.62 -11.85 -5.70
CA GLY A 194 18.34 -11.18 -5.55
C GLY A 194 18.22 -10.43 -4.21
N TYR A 195 18.70 -11.00 -3.11
CA TYR A 195 18.74 -10.31 -1.82
C TYR A 195 19.67 -9.09 -1.88
N GLN A 196 20.89 -9.27 -2.42
CA GLN A 196 21.86 -8.18 -2.53
C GLN A 196 21.35 -7.05 -3.45
N ARG A 197 20.68 -7.39 -4.53
CA ARG A 197 20.00 -6.38 -5.37
C ARG A 197 18.97 -5.58 -4.56
N ARG A 198 18.16 -6.23 -3.72
CA ARG A 198 17.20 -5.55 -2.84
C ARG A 198 17.89 -4.55 -1.92
N VAL A 199 18.97 -4.95 -1.25
CA VAL A 199 19.78 -4.06 -0.39
C VAL A 199 20.25 -2.85 -1.17
N GLN A 200 20.79 -3.05 -2.38
CA GLN A 200 21.32 -1.98 -3.23
C GLN A 200 20.23 -1.02 -3.73
N GLU A 201 19.07 -1.54 -4.13
CA GLU A 201 17.93 -0.69 -4.52
C GLU A 201 17.52 0.25 -3.37
N ILE A 202 17.43 -0.29 -2.15
CA ILE A 202 17.07 0.50 -0.96
C ILE A 202 18.17 1.52 -0.62
N GLU A 203 19.43 1.11 -0.60
CA GLU A 203 20.57 1.95 -0.24
C GLU A 203 20.71 3.14 -1.21
N TYR A 204 20.64 2.86 -2.51
CA TYR A 204 20.72 3.92 -3.52
C TYR A 204 19.58 4.92 -3.37
N LEU A 205 18.35 4.43 -3.27
CA LEU A 205 17.19 5.31 -3.17
C LEU A 205 17.20 6.15 -1.89
N ALA A 206 17.51 5.53 -0.74
CA ALA A 206 17.59 6.24 0.52
C ALA A 206 18.65 7.34 0.47
N LYS A 207 19.82 7.06 -0.12
CA LYS A 207 20.88 8.05 -0.32
C LYS A 207 20.43 9.19 -1.24
N GLU A 208 19.88 8.87 -2.41
CA GLU A 208 19.43 9.90 -3.37
C GLU A 208 18.36 10.82 -2.75
N MET A 209 17.40 10.25 -2.00
CA MET A 209 16.37 11.04 -1.34
C MET A 209 16.92 11.87 -0.17
N ALA A 210 17.94 11.36 0.54
CA ALA A 210 18.63 12.10 1.58
C ALA A 210 19.41 13.30 1.01
N ASP A 211 20.14 13.09 -0.08
CA ASP A 211 20.89 14.13 -0.77
C ASP A 211 19.96 15.24 -1.33
N ARG A 212 18.77 14.84 -1.82
CA ARG A 212 17.72 15.80 -2.24
C ARG A 212 17.16 16.57 -1.06
N ALA A 213 16.84 15.91 0.04
CA ALA A 213 16.31 16.54 1.25
C ALA A 213 17.25 17.65 1.75
N GLU A 214 18.56 17.41 1.74
CA GLU A 214 19.57 18.40 2.12
C GLU A 214 19.67 19.55 1.10
N ARG A 215 19.80 19.22 -0.18
CA ARG A 215 19.96 20.20 -1.25
C ARG A 215 18.76 21.13 -1.39
N GLU A 216 17.56 20.58 -1.27
CA GLU A 216 16.29 21.30 -1.44
C GLU A 216 15.80 21.90 -0.12
N ASN A 217 16.40 21.53 1.01
CA ASN A 217 15.98 21.90 2.37
C ASN A 217 14.47 21.64 2.58
N GLU A 218 14.01 20.44 2.17
CA GLU A 218 12.61 20.01 2.27
C GLU A 218 12.48 18.67 3.03
N ASN A 219 11.26 18.37 3.46
CA ASN A 219 10.95 17.13 4.14
C ASN A 219 10.72 16.02 3.12
N TYR A 220 11.40 14.89 3.29
CA TYR A 220 11.25 13.69 2.46
C TYR A 220 10.78 12.51 3.29
N ILE A 221 9.83 11.76 2.75
CA ILE A 221 9.28 10.56 3.37
C ILE A 221 9.32 9.44 2.33
N LEU A 222 10.05 8.37 2.65
CA LEU A 222 10.07 7.14 1.88
C LEU A 222 9.00 6.19 2.45
N LEU A 223 8.14 5.64 1.59
CA LEU A 223 7.11 4.72 2.04
C LEU A 223 6.76 3.72 0.93
N GLY A 224 6.26 2.55 1.32
CA GLY A 224 5.88 1.51 0.35
C GLY A 224 6.32 0.13 0.78
N ASP A 225 6.25 -0.79 -0.17
CA ASP A 225 6.71 -2.16 -0.01
C ASP A 225 8.21 -2.25 -0.30
N PHE A 226 8.99 -2.33 0.78
CA PHE A 226 10.44 -2.50 0.73
C PHE A 226 10.87 -3.97 0.72
N ASN A 227 9.93 -4.88 0.86
CA ASN A 227 10.21 -6.31 0.97
C ASN A 227 11.22 -6.65 2.09
N ILE A 228 11.20 -5.87 3.18
CA ILE A 228 12.03 -6.08 4.37
C ILE A 228 11.38 -7.16 5.23
N LYS A 229 12.11 -8.25 5.50
CA LYS A 229 11.57 -9.34 6.29
C LYS A 229 11.73 -9.08 7.79
N ASN A 230 12.88 -8.55 8.21
CA ASN A 230 13.17 -8.37 9.62
C ASN A 230 13.80 -6.98 9.88
N PRO A 231 13.42 -6.28 10.97
CA PRO A 231 13.97 -4.97 11.32
C PRO A 231 15.49 -4.93 11.53
N ILE A 232 16.13 -6.07 11.78
CA ILE A 232 17.58 -6.15 11.98
C ILE A 232 18.36 -6.51 10.71
N ASP A 233 17.70 -6.73 9.59
CA ASP A 233 18.33 -7.13 8.34
C ASP A 233 19.07 -5.96 7.66
N GLU A 234 20.03 -6.31 6.79
CA GLU A 234 20.78 -5.33 5.97
C GLU A 234 19.86 -4.43 5.15
N THR A 235 18.72 -4.95 4.70
CA THR A 235 17.68 -4.19 3.99
C THR A 235 17.14 -3.03 4.82
N MET A 236 16.89 -3.24 6.13
CA MET A 236 16.49 -2.17 7.04
C MET A 236 17.64 -1.20 7.33
N GLN A 237 18.85 -1.73 7.48
CA GLN A 237 20.04 -0.89 7.67
C GLN A 237 20.31 -0.01 6.45
N ALA A 238 20.10 -0.53 5.22
CA ALA A 238 20.23 0.25 3.99
C ALA A 238 19.29 1.46 3.97
N LEU A 239 18.06 1.31 4.49
CA LEU A 239 17.10 2.40 4.61
C LEU A 239 17.54 3.46 5.64
N THR A 240 18.10 3.04 6.79
CA THR A 240 18.39 3.94 7.90
C THR A 240 19.77 4.59 7.83
N LYS A 241 20.76 3.96 7.19
CA LYS A 241 22.12 4.50 7.03
C LYS A 241 22.17 5.90 6.39
N ALA A 242 21.25 6.22 5.51
CA ALA A 242 21.15 7.53 4.88
C ALA A 242 20.51 8.61 5.79
N GLY A 243 20.23 8.29 7.06
CA GLY A 243 19.67 9.21 8.04
C GLY A 243 18.15 9.30 8.00
N PHE A 244 17.46 8.37 7.34
CA PHE A 244 16.02 8.22 7.49
C PHE A 244 15.69 7.63 8.86
N GLN A 245 14.72 8.21 9.53
CA GLN A 245 14.22 7.78 10.82
C GLN A 245 12.95 6.95 10.63
N LEU A 246 12.84 5.86 11.36
CA LEU A 246 11.65 5.02 11.39
C LEU A 246 10.76 5.39 12.58
N PRO A 247 9.46 5.07 12.55
CA PRO A 247 8.63 5.10 13.74
C PRO A 247 9.29 4.30 14.88
N PRO A 248 9.15 4.76 16.14
CA PRO A 248 9.74 4.06 17.29
C PRO A 248 9.26 2.61 17.43
N GLU A 249 8.00 2.36 17.09
CA GLU A 249 7.42 1.02 17.08
C GLU A 249 7.32 0.53 15.62
N GLN A 250 7.87 -0.66 15.38
CA GLN A 250 7.78 -1.34 14.09
C GLN A 250 6.68 -2.39 14.14
N HIS A 251 5.91 -2.48 13.07
CA HIS A 251 4.79 -3.40 12.95
C HIS A 251 4.99 -4.31 11.74
N ALA A 252 4.73 -5.61 11.91
CA ALA A 252 4.65 -6.52 10.78
C ALA A 252 3.46 -6.11 9.89
N SER A 253 3.63 -6.18 8.58
CA SER A 253 2.65 -5.70 7.59
C SER A 253 2.07 -6.79 6.71
N ASN A 254 2.62 -8.00 6.76
CA ASN A 254 2.08 -9.15 6.03
C ASN A 254 0.94 -9.83 6.81
N MET A 255 0.16 -10.68 6.12
CA MET A 255 -0.98 -11.38 6.70
C MET A 255 -0.62 -12.35 7.83
N LEU A 256 0.61 -12.88 7.85
CA LEU A 256 1.09 -13.81 8.88
C LEU A 256 1.60 -13.09 10.13
N GLY A 257 1.81 -11.76 10.06
CA GLY A 257 2.32 -10.98 11.18
C GLY A 257 3.79 -11.22 11.52
N ASP A 258 4.59 -11.69 10.55
CA ASP A 258 5.99 -12.09 10.75
C ASP A 258 6.99 -11.39 9.81
N ALA A 259 6.53 -10.52 8.91
CA ALA A 259 7.38 -9.76 7.99
C ALA A 259 7.01 -8.27 7.95
N TYR A 260 8.03 -7.43 7.82
CA TYR A 260 7.98 -5.97 7.90
C TYR A 260 8.13 -5.35 6.51
N TYR A 261 7.36 -5.87 5.54
CA TYR A 261 7.51 -5.52 4.13
C TYR A 261 7.28 -4.04 3.87
N ASP A 262 6.22 -3.47 4.45
CA ASP A 262 5.88 -2.07 4.26
C ASP A 262 6.53 -1.20 5.33
N GLN A 263 7.14 -0.11 4.90
CA GLN A 263 7.81 0.84 5.77
C GLN A 263 7.37 2.27 5.46
N ILE A 264 7.46 3.15 6.48
CA ILE A 264 7.39 4.59 6.34
C ILE A 264 8.58 5.18 7.07
N ALA A 265 9.49 5.81 6.35
CA ALA A 265 10.72 6.36 6.88
C ALA A 265 10.81 7.86 6.61
N PHE A 266 11.25 8.64 7.57
CA PHE A 266 11.19 10.10 7.57
C PHE A 266 12.59 10.70 7.56
N ARG A 267 12.81 11.69 6.70
CA ARG A 267 13.92 12.63 6.78
C ARG A 267 13.34 14.04 6.73
N THR A 268 13.07 14.59 7.89
CA THR A 268 12.39 15.88 8.05
C THR A 268 13.34 16.91 8.64
N ARG A 269 13.05 18.18 8.36
CA ARG A 269 13.73 19.29 9.01
C ARG A 269 13.41 19.30 10.51
N ALA A 270 14.33 19.80 11.30
CA ALA A 270 14.13 19.91 12.74
C ALA A 270 12.85 20.68 13.06
N ASP A 271 12.12 20.21 14.05
CA ASP A 271 10.92 20.84 14.62
C ASP A 271 9.70 20.99 13.67
N GLU A 272 9.74 20.45 12.46
CA GLU A 272 8.60 20.51 11.53
C GLU A 272 7.63 19.35 11.64
N LEU A 273 8.05 18.24 12.24
CA LEU A 273 7.21 17.06 12.42
C LEU A 273 7.32 16.53 13.84
N THR A 274 6.18 16.32 14.47
CA THR A 274 6.07 15.56 15.72
C THR A 274 5.40 14.23 15.43
N PHE A 275 6.11 13.15 15.69
CA PHE A 275 5.58 11.80 15.56
C PHE A 275 4.56 11.52 16.68
N LEU A 276 3.38 11.02 16.33
CA LEU A 276 2.31 10.73 17.30
C LEU A 276 2.16 9.22 17.54
N SER A 277 2.01 8.43 16.48
CA SER A 277 1.81 6.97 16.57
C SER A 277 2.04 6.30 15.23
N SER A 278 2.30 4.99 15.26
CA SER A 278 2.29 4.10 14.10
C SER A 278 1.43 2.87 14.36
N GLY A 279 1.16 2.10 13.32
CA GLY A 279 0.42 0.84 13.40
C GLY A 279 0.27 0.19 12.04
N ALA A 280 -0.03 -1.11 12.03
CA ALA A 280 -0.51 -1.84 10.87
C ALA A 280 -1.99 -2.15 11.07
N PHE A 281 -2.82 -1.76 10.11
CA PHE A 281 -4.27 -2.02 10.18
C PHE A 281 -4.60 -3.39 9.61
N GLU A 282 -4.98 -4.32 10.48
CA GLU A 282 -5.31 -5.71 10.12
C GLU A 282 -6.77 -5.83 9.70
N TRP A 283 -7.09 -5.47 8.46
CA TRP A 283 -8.45 -5.54 7.91
C TRP A 283 -9.04 -6.97 7.89
N THR A 284 -8.19 -8.00 7.87
CA THR A 284 -8.58 -9.42 7.89
C THR A 284 -9.25 -9.84 9.20
N GLN A 285 -9.16 -9.05 10.26
CA GLN A 285 -9.88 -9.34 11.51
C GLN A 285 -11.40 -9.31 11.34
N ASN A 286 -11.94 -8.61 10.34
CA ASN A 286 -13.37 -8.49 10.11
C ASN A 286 -13.83 -8.85 8.70
N LEU A 287 -12.91 -8.93 7.74
CA LEU A 287 -13.22 -9.19 6.34
C LEU A 287 -12.58 -10.49 5.87
N PHE A 288 -13.29 -11.23 5.04
CA PHE A 288 -12.79 -12.44 4.38
C PHE A 288 -12.19 -13.47 5.36
N ARG A 289 -12.81 -13.62 6.52
CA ARG A 289 -12.39 -14.56 7.56
C ARG A 289 -12.75 -16.01 7.17
N PRO A 290 -12.09 -17.02 7.75
CA PRO A 290 -12.44 -18.43 7.49
C PRO A 290 -13.92 -18.74 7.69
N GLU A 291 -14.56 -18.21 8.74
CA GLU A 291 -15.99 -18.40 9.00
C GLU A 291 -16.93 -17.74 7.96
N HIS A 292 -16.39 -16.88 7.08
CA HIS A 292 -17.13 -16.31 5.95
C HIS A 292 -17.10 -17.18 4.71
N TYR A 293 -16.41 -18.34 4.76
CA TYR A 293 -16.19 -19.19 3.60
C TYR A 293 -17.48 -19.60 2.90
N GLU A 294 -18.49 -20.05 3.65
CA GLU A 294 -19.79 -20.47 3.10
C GLU A 294 -20.47 -19.38 2.25
N HIS A 295 -20.28 -18.10 2.63
CA HIS A 295 -20.81 -16.99 1.85
C HIS A 295 -20.07 -16.80 0.52
N TYR A 296 -18.76 -17.01 0.51
CA TYR A 296 -17.91 -16.74 -0.66
C TYR A 296 -17.72 -17.98 -1.56
N ALA A 297 -17.84 -19.18 -1.02
CA ALA A 297 -17.60 -20.42 -1.73
C ALA A 297 -18.37 -20.54 -3.07
N PRO A 298 -19.65 -20.13 -3.20
CA PRO A 298 -20.37 -20.20 -4.47
C PRO A 298 -19.75 -19.33 -5.59
N ALA A 299 -19.06 -18.26 -5.22
CA ALA A 299 -18.42 -17.36 -6.16
C ALA A 299 -16.98 -17.75 -6.50
N LEU A 300 -16.36 -18.65 -5.75
CA LEU A 300 -15.01 -19.12 -6.02
C LEU A 300 -14.98 -20.07 -7.22
N PRO A 301 -13.91 -20.07 -8.03
CA PRO A 301 -13.67 -21.12 -9.01
C PRO A 301 -13.72 -22.52 -8.37
N ALA A 302 -14.20 -23.53 -9.10
CA ALA A 302 -14.39 -24.89 -8.57
C ALA A 302 -13.13 -25.45 -7.88
N ARG A 303 -11.93 -25.16 -8.45
CA ARG A 303 -10.64 -25.59 -7.88
C ARG A 303 -10.32 -25.02 -6.49
N HIS A 304 -10.97 -23.93 -6.07
CA HIS A 304 -10.77 -23.27 -4.77
C HIS A 304 -11.92 -23.54 -3.79
N ARG A 305 -12.87 -24.42 -4.14
CA ARG A 305 -14.00 -24.77 -3.27
C ARG A 305 -13.76 -26.02 -2.43
N GLU A 306 -12.69 -26.77 -2.73
CA GLU A 306 -12.37 -27.97 -1.96
C GLU A 306 -11.72 -27.58 -0.62
N LEU A 307 -12.26 -28.09 0.47
CA LEU A 307 -11.69 -27.95 1.80
C LEU A 307 -10.85 -29.18 2.14
N SER A 308 -9.79 -28.98 2.93
CA SER A 308 -9.06 -30.04 3.61
C SER A 308 -9.92 -30.64 4.72
N GLU A 309 -9.52 -31.80 5.29
CA GLU A 309 -10.25 -32.47 6.39
C GLU A 309 -10.39 -31.55 7.63
N ASP A 310 -9.51 -30.59 7.82
CA ASP A 310 -9.54 -29.60 8.89
C ASP A 310 -10.38 -28.35 8.56
N GLY A 311 -11.09 -28.35 7.41
CA GLY A 311 -11.94 -27.23 6.97
C GLY A 311 -11.18 -26.06 6.34
N THR A 312 -9.88 -26.16 6.13
CA THR A 312 -9.12 -25.14 5.39
C THR A 312 -9.24 -25.35 3.88
N PRO A 313 -9.24 -24.30 3.04
CA PRO A 313 -9.18 -24.45 1.59
C PRO A 313 -7.94 -25.26 1.19
N LYS A 314 -8.14 -26.31 0.38
CA LYS A 314 -7.02 -27.08 -0.17
C LYS A 314 -6.23 -26.17 -1.10
N ASP A 315 -5.05 -25.76 -0.68
CA ASP A 315 -4.08 -25.13 -1.54
C ASP A 315 -3.50 -26.20 -2.48
N LYS A 316 -4.07 -26.32 -3.67
CA LYS A 316 -3.53 -27.20 -4.71
C LYS A 316 -2.33 -26.54 -5.35
N GLY A 317 -1.25 -26.50 -4.57
CA GLY A 317 0.11 -26.29 -5.07
C GLY A 317 0.43 -24.84 -5.47
N LYS A 318 1.54 -24.38 -5.00
CA LYS A 318 2.26 -23.27 -5.60
C LYS A 318 2.29 -23.48 -7.11
N ASP A 319 1.46 -22.77 -7.85
CA ASP A 319 1.71 -22.57 -9.27
C ASP A 319 3.09 -21.88 -9.35
N LYS A 320 4.12 -22.71 -9.50
CA LYS A 320 5.40 -22.28 -10.00
C LYS A 320 5.17 -21.95 -11.45
N ASP A 321 5.02 -20.65 -11.74
CA ASP A 321 5.42 -20.02 -13.01
C ASP A 321 5.61 -18.52 -12.77
#